data_4214311949b70718114a1cca1fd325d1
#
_entry.id   4214311949b70718114a1cca1fd325d1
#
_cell.length_a   1.000
_cell.length_b   1.000
_cell.length_c   1.000
_cell.angle_alpha   90.00
_cell.angle_beta   90.00
_cell.angle_gamma   90.00
#
_symmetry.space_group_name_H-M   'P 1'
#
loop_
_entity.id
_entity.type
_entity.pdbx_description
1 polymer ?
#
loop_
_entity_poly.entity_id
_entity_poly.type
_entity_poly.pdbx_seq_one_letter_code
_entity_poly.pdbx_strand_id
1 'polypeptide(L)'
;MLLLDRNNEPTSTVYYLAASVYDYVGRHDGVDAANLYQGVMTDFVGRKVSYDFFLMALDFLYLLDRVTVDEKGGLHVHQVIAYS
;
A
#
# COMPACT_ATOMS: atom_id res chain seq x y z
N MET A 1 -12.18 -12.88 -8.18
CA MET A 1 -11.65 -12.74 -8.48
C MET A 1 -10.82 -12.57 -8.40
N LEU A 2 -10.59 -12.57 -8.64
CA LEU A 2 -9.84 -12.39 -8.49
C LEU A 2 -8.92 -11.69 -8.98
N LEU A 3 -8.56 -10.73 -8.48
CA LEU A 3 -7.70 -9.78 -9.05
C LEU A 3 -6.40 -10.33 -9.43
N LEU A 4 -5.89 -11.17 -8.63
CA LEU A 4 -4.56 -11.69 -8.84
C LEU A 4 -4.52 -12.96 -9.57
N ASP A 5 -5.66 -13.45 -9.99
CA ASP A 5 -5.58 -14.73 -10.54
C ASP A 5 -5.36 -14.64 -11.99
N ARG A 6 -5.68 -15.50 -12.69
CA ARG A 6 -5.49 -15.83 -14.01
C ARG A 6 -4.63 -14.89 -14.80
N ASN A 7 -4.84 -13.63 -14.73
CA ASN A 7 -4.10 -12.74 -15.58
C ASN A 7 -2.85 -12.21 -14.98
N ASN A 8 -2.79 -12.13 -13.68
CA ASN A 8 -1.63 -11.55 -13.01
C ASN A 8 -1.31 -10.19 -13.58
N GLU A 9 -2.31 -9.42 -13.91
CA GLU A 9 -2.08 -8.14 -14.53
C GLU A 9 -1.43 -7.19 -13.54
N PRO A 10 -0.39 -6.48 -13.96
CA PRO A 10 0.29 -5.57 -13.05
C PRO A 10 -0.63 -4.54 -12.44
N THR A 11 -1.57 -4.03 -13.21
CA THR A 11 -2.49 -3.02 -12.71
C THR A 11 -3.33 -3.56 -11.56
N SER A 12 -3.86 -4.77 -11.72
CA SER A 12 -4.65 -5.37 -10.67
C SER A 12 -3.82 -5.62 -9.43
N THR A 13 -2.58 -6.05 -9.61
CA THR A 13 -1.69 -6.28 -8.49
C THR A 13 -1.42 -4.99 -7.74
N VAL A 14 -1.21 -3.90 -8.46
CA VAL A 14 -0.95 -2.61 -7.84
C VAL A 14 -2.15 -2.14 -7.02
N TYR A 15 -3.35 -2.29 -7.55
CA TYR A 15 -4.55 -1.90 -6.81
C TYR A 15 -4.72 -2.70 -5.53
N TYR A 16 -4.53 -4.00 -5.62
CA TYR A 16 -4.69 -4.84 -4.46
C TYR A 16 -3.62 -4.51 -3.42
N LEU A 17 -2.41 -4.31 -3.89
CA LEU A 17 -1.31 -3.96 -3.00
C LEU A 17 -1.53 -2.60 -2.37
N ALA A 18 -2.06 -1.64 -3.13
CA ALA A 18 -2.34 -0.32 -2.60
C ALA A 18 -3.36 -0.40 -1.47
N ALA A 19 -4.38 -1.22 -1.63
CA ALA A 19 -5.37 -1.38 -0.57
C ALA A 19 -4.72 -1.96 0.69
N SER A 20 -3.83 -2.93 0.52
CA SER A 20 -3.13 -3.53 1.65
C SER A 20 -2.21 -2.52 2.34
N VAL A 21 -1.51 -1.73 1.53
CA VAL A 21 -0.62 -0.70 2.07
C VAL A 21 -1.42 0.34 2.85
N TYR A 22 -2.51 0.80 2.28
CA TYR A 22 -3.33 1.81 2.92
C TYR A 22 -3.84 1.30 4.27
N ASP A 23 -4.31 0.07 4.28
CA ASP A 23 -4.81 -0.52 5.51
C ASP A 23 -3.70 -0.66 6.55
N TYR A 24 -2.52 -1.09 6.13
CA TYR A 24 -1.42 -1.29 7.06
C TYR A 24 -0.98 0.05 7.66
N VAL A 25 -0.83 1.08 6.83
CA VAL A 25 -0.41 2.39 7.33
C VAL A 25 -1.45 2.92 8.31
N GLY A 26 -2.73 2.69 8.03
CA GLY A 26 -3.78 3.15 8.92
C GLY A 26 -3.72 2.50 10.29
N ARG A 27 -3.24 1.25 10.34
CA ARG A 27 -3.14 0.53 11.60
C ARG A 27 -1.80 0.72 12.29
N HIS A 28 -0.80 1.22 11.57
CA HIS A 28 0.53 1.40 12.13
C HIS A 28 1.05 2.79 11.78
N ASP A 29 0.37 3.77 12.33
CA ASP A 29 0.66 5.17 12.01
C ASP A 29 2.13 5.48 12.27
N GLY A 30 2.77 6.13 11.33
CA GLY A 30 4.17 6.49 11.46
C GLY A 30 5.14 5.42 11.01
N VAL A 31 4.65 4.32 10.45
CA VAL A 31 5.53 3.25 10.00
C VAL A 31 6.41 3.77 8.87
N ASP A 32 7.66 3.33 8.83
CA ASP A 32 8.54 3.72 7.74
C ASP A 32 8.38 2.74 6.58
N ALA A 33 8.95 3.10 5.44
CA ALA A 33 8.73 2.32 4.23
C ALA A 33 9.28 0.91 4.33
N ALA A 34 10.42 0.74 4.99
CA ALA A 34 11.02 -0.58 5.08
C ALA A 34 10.15 -1.52 5.92
N ASN A 35 9.68 -1.03 7.06
CA ASN A 35 8.83 -1.85 7.91
C ASN A 35 7.46 -2.06 7.28
N LEU A 36 6.98 -1.08 6.54
CA LEU A 36 5.74 -1.22 5.81
C LEU A 36 5.84 -2.34 4.79
N TYR A 37 6.93 -2.36 4.04
CA TYR A 37 7.13 -3.39 3.03
C TYR A 37 7.16 -4.77 3.68
N GLN A 38 7.89 -4.90 4.78
CA GLN A 38 7.96 -6.18 5.48
C GLN A 38 6.60 -6.62 5.98
N GLY A 39 5.86 -5.69 6.55
CA GLY A 39 4.55 -6.02 7.10
C GLY A 39 3.56 -6.43 6.03
N VAL A 40 3.56 -5.71 4.93
CA VAL A 40 2.64 -6.01 3.85
C VAL A 40 3.00 -7.34 3.20
N MET A 41 4.29 -7.61 3.04
CA MET A 41 4.70 -8.89 2.45
C MET A 41 4.32 -10.07 3.32
N THR A 42 4.34 -9.88 4.62
CA THR A 42 3.92 -10.94 5.53
C THR A 42 2.46 -11.31 5.31
N ASP A 43 1.65 -10.32 4.96
CA ASP A 43 0.23 -10.55 4.75
C ASP A 43 -0.08 -11.15 3.39
N PHE A 44 0.89 -11.15 2.48
CA PHE A 44 0.68 -11.74 1.16
C PHE A 44 1.13 -13.18 1.22
N VAL A 45 0.32 -14.00 1.79
CA VAL A 45 0.67 -15.39 2.02
C VAL A 45 0.91 -16.10 0.71
N GLY A 46 2.09 -16.70 0.60
CA GLY A 46 2.40 -17.49 -0.57
C GLY A 46 2.68 -16.70 -1.82
N ARG A 47 2.77 -15.39 -1.71
CA ARG A 47 3.02 -14.61 -2.89
C ARG A 47 4.24 -13.76 -2.73
N LYS A 48 4.98 -13.65 -3.80
CA LYS A 48 6.11 -12.77 -3.83
C LYS A 48 5.75 -11.59 -4.68
N VAL A 49 5.77 -10.41 -4.10
CA VAL A 49 5.49 -9.20 -4.83
C VAL A 49 6.77 -8.40 -4.86
N SER A 50 7.15 -7.96 -6.04
CA SER A 50 8.42 -7.25 -6.16
C SER A 50 8.34 -5.90 -5.45
N TYR A 51 9.50 -5.42 -5.05
CA TYR A 51 9.57 -4.13 -4.42
C TYR A 51 9.10 -3.04 -5.37
N ASP A 52 9.31 -3.23 -6.67
CA ASP A 52 8.85 -2.26 -7.66
C ASP A 52 7.34 -2.10 -7.63
N PHE A 53 6.61 -3.20 -7.53
CA PHE A 53 5.17 -3.10 -7.43
C PHE A 53 4.75 -2.44 -6.13
N PHE A 54 5.48 -2.71 -5.05
CA PHE A 54 5.20 -2.05 -3.79
C PHE A 54 5.37 -0.53 -3.94
N LEU A 55 6.44 -0.09 -4.58
CA LEU A 55 6.66 1.32 -4.77
C LEU A 55 5.59 1.95 -5.67
N MET A 56 5.15 1.21 -6.67
CA MET A 56 4.09 1.70 -7.53
C MET A 56 2.79 1.88 -6.75
N ALA A 57 2.50 0.94 -5.87
CA ALA A 57 1.31 1.04 -5.05
C ALA A 57 1.38 2.23 -4.10
N LEU A 58 2.54 2.45 -3.52
CA LEU A 58 2.73 3.57 -2.62
C LEU A 58 2.60 4.89 -3.38
N ASP A 59 3.20 4.97 -4.57
CA ASP A 59 3.08 6.16 -5.39
C ASP A 59 1.64 6.42 -5.78
N PHE A 60 0.91 5.38 -6.07
CA PHE A 60 -0.50 5.50 -6.38
C PHE A 60 -1.27 6.15 -5.24
N LEU A 61 -0.96 5.75 -4.02
CA LEU A 61 -1.61 6.32 -2.85
C LEU A 61 -1.19 7.78 -2.63
N TYR A 62 0.06 8.11 -2.91
CA TYR A 62 0.50 9.50 -2.85
C TYR A 62 -0.25 10.36 -3.87
N LEU A 63 -0.41 9.84 -5.08
CA LEU A 63 -1.11 10.59 -6.11
C LEU A 63 -2.57 10.81 -5.76
N LEU A 64 -3.16 9.88 -5.02
CA LEU A 64 -4.53 10.04 -4.59
C LEU A 64 -4.65 10.82 -3.29
N ASP A 65 -3.52 11.27 -2.77
CA ASP A 65 -3.48 12.02 -1.52
C ASP A 65 -4.04 11.22 -0.36
N ARG A 66 -3.79 9.91 -0.38
CA ARG A 66 -4.27 9.04 0.68
C ARG A 66 -3.22 8.73 1.70
N VAL A 67 -1.94 8.91 1.35
CA VAL A 67 -0.84 8.63 2.25
C VAL A 67 0.13 9.79 2.17
N THR A 68 0.66 10.21 3.29
CA THR A 68 1.68 11.24 3.35
C THR A 68 2.87 10.72 4.14
N VAL A 69 3.99 11.40 4.01
CA VAL A 69 5.19 11.01 4.73
C VAL A 69 5.65 12.22 5.53
N ASP A 70 6.06 11.98 6.78
CA ASP A 70 6.50 13.07 7.62
C ASP A 70 8.01 13.26 7.48
N GLU A 71 8.57 14.18 8.24
CA GLU A 71 9.97 14.53 8.12
C GLU A 71 10.90 13.39 8.47
N LYS A 72 10.44 12.47 9.26
CA LYS A 72 11.26 11.36 9.70
C LYS A 72 11.06 10.13 8.85
N GLY A 73 10.29 10.24 7.79
CA GLY A 73 10.04 9.10 6.94
C GLY A 73 8.88 8.23 7.38
N GLY A 74 8.13 8.65 8.37
CA GLY A 74 6.97 7.89 8.83
C GLY A 74 5.77 8.15 7.95
N LEU A 75 5.00 7.13 7.70
CA LEU A 75 3.86 7.20 6.80
C LEU A 75 2.56 7.32 7.56
N HIS A 76 1.65 8.09 7.03
CA HIS A 76 0.36 8.35 7.67
C HIS A 76 -0.72 8.32 6.62
N VAL A 77 -1.90 7.85 6.98
CA VAL A 77 -3.01 7.92 6.05
C VAL A 77 -3.66 9.29 6.19
N HIS A 78 -4.09 9.79 5.04
CA HIS A 78 -4.83 11.02 5.01
C HIS A 78 -6.29 10.66 4.88
N GLN A 79 -7.04 10.85 5.95
CA GLN A 79 -8.43 10.49 5.93
C GLN A 79 -9.22 11.57 5.29
N VAL A 80 -9.95 11.20 4.28
CA VAL A 80 -10.84 12.13 3.65
C VAL A 80 -12.12 12.06 4.42
N ILE A 81 -12.49 13.13 5.04
CA ILE A 81 -13.70 13.15 5.77
C ILE A 81 -14.79 13.39 4.81
N ALA A 82 -15.59 12.41 4.70
CA ALA A 82 -16.57 12.58 3.76
C ALA A 82 -17.73 13.07 4.42
N TYR A 83 -18.10 14.19 4.45
CA TYR A 83 -19.25 14.46 4.93
C TYR A 83 -19.82 15.15 4.06
N SER A 84 -20.13 15.06 3.98
CA SER A 84 -20.63 15.31 3.39
C SER A 84 -21.14 15.29 3.33
#